data_6a7f2241e85d83ff2bb6a2a65bd97941
#
_entry.id   6a7f2241e85d83ff2bb6a2a65bd97941
#
_cell.length_a   1.000
_cell.length_b   1.000
_cell.length_c   1.000
_cell.angle_alpha   90.00
_cell.angle_beta   90.00
_cell.angle_gamma   90.00
#
_symmetry.space_group_name_H-M   'P 1'
#
loop_
_entity.id
_entity.type
_entity.pdbx_description
1 polymer ?
#
loop_
_entity_poly.entity_id
_entity_poly.type
_entity_poly.pdbx_seq_one_letter_code
_entity_poly.pdbx_strand_id
1 'polypeptide(L)'
;MLLIEDIDSAWVDVHENPLFLTDGSFLFTSERSGYRHIFYAESDGSIISQVTKGEWEVKRLVDVDEELGKIYFTANRESILEQHFYSVNPDGSGFLQLTTGPGWHSPQLSPTKAYFIDSYSSSKTPRKILLKTIQGETVRVMQETDMEPYLEYEFTYPEFFDFTTSDGVTLKGMITLPWNFDEEKKYPIIINGYGLAGSQMAADRWGGRNYLWHQYMAQNGHIIVSINNRQTGGRGKAFKNLGYGDLGKWLINDHIEAVNYLGKFPYADTSRVGVWGWSGG
;
A
#
# COMPACT_ATOMS: atom_id res chain seq x y z
N MET A 1 19.06 -20.28 -20.50
CA MET A 1 18.49 -21.27 -19.56
C MET A 1 17.30 -20.61 -18.88
N LEU A 2 16.11 -21.29 -18.82
CA LEU A 2 14.97 -20.81 -18.03
C LEU A 2 15.19 -21.26 -16.59
N LEU A 3 15.16 -20.34 -15.61
CA LEU A 3 15.34 -20.67 -14.19
C LEU A 3 14.00 -20.80 -13.48
N ILE A 4 13.10 -19.82 -13.68
CA ILE A 4 11.78 -19.79 -13.03
C ILE A 4 10.72 -19.48 -14.07
N GLU A 5 9.61 -20.18 -13.96
CA GLU A 5 8.40 -19.92 -14.74
C GLU A 5 7.20 -19.79 -13.80
N ASP A 6 6.46 -18.72 -13.94
CA ASP A 6 5.14 -18.52 -13.33
C ASP A 6 4.08 -18.48 -14.43
N ILE A 7 3.02 -19.25 -14.25
CA ILE A 7 1.89 -19.33 -15.19
C ILE A 7 0.60 -19.06 -14.43
N ASP A 8 -0.26 -18.26 -15.03
CA ASP A 8 -1.63 -18.03 -14.55
C ASP A 8 -2.59 -17.93 -15.74
N SER A 9 -3.85 -18.28 -15.53
CA SER A 9 -4.90 -18.16 -16.56
C SER A 9 -5.31 -16.71 -16.83
N ALA A 10 -4.98 -15.80 -15.91
CA ALA A 10 -5.30 -14.39 -16.01
C ALA A 10 -4.03 -13.55 -16.16
N TRP A 11 -3.30 -13.35 -15.08
CA TRP A 11 -2.24 -12.34 -15.00
C TRP A 11 -1.09 -12.80 -14.10
N VAL A 12 0.12 -12.61 -14.55
CA VAL A 12 1.35 -12.82 -13.78
C VAL A 12 2.12 -11.51 -13.71
N ASP A 13 2.43 -11.04 -12.51
CA ASP A 13 3.35 -9.91 -12.33
C ASP A 13 4.78 -10.35 -12.64
N VAL A 14 5.53 -9.45 -13.27
CA VAL A 14 6.94 -9.68 -13.56
C VAL A 14 7.73 -9.85 -12.25
N HIS A 15 8.63 -10.80 -12.22
CA HIS A 15 9.61 -10.94 -11.14
C HIS A 15 10.55 -9.73 -11.16
N GLU A 16 10.51 -8.95 -10.09
CA GLU A 16 11.39 -7.80 -9.92
C GLU A 16 12.61 -8.18 -9.08
N ASN A 17 13.81 -7.85 -9.60
CA ASN A 17 15.07 -7.88 -8.86
C ASN A 17 15.31 -9.17 -8.06
N PRO A 18 15.50 -10.33 -8.69
CA PRO A 18 16.00 -11.50 -7.98
C PRO A 18 17.37 -11.16 -7.39
N LEU A 19 17.62 -11.59 -6.13
CA LEU A 19 18.89 -11.41 -5.45
C LEU A 19 19.68 -12.71 -5.54
N PHE A 20 20.76 -12.69 -6.30
CA PHE A 20 21.68 -13.82 -6.42
C PHE A 20 22.67 -13.81 -5.26
N LEU A 21 22.91 -14.98 -4.66
CA LEU A 21 23.83 -15.20 -3.57
C LEU A 21 25.21 -15.66 -4.10
N THR A 22 26.19 -15.65 -3.24
CA THR A 22 27.58 -15.98 -3.60
C THR A 22 27.77 -17.41 -4.09
N ASP A 23 26.91 -18.35 -3.67
CA ASP A 23 26.90 -19.76 -4.10
C ASP A 23 26.12 -20.00 -5.41
N GLY A 24 25.54 -18.94 -5.98
CA GLY A 24 24.74 -18.97 -7.20
C GLY A 24 23.26 -19.26 -6.98
N SER A 25 22.83 -19.62 -5.77
CA SER A 25 21.41 -19.66 -5.42
C SER A 25 20.80 -18.26 -5.42
N PHE A 26 19.47 -18.13 -5.37
CA PHE A 26 18.85 -16.81 -5.44
C PHE A 26 17.50 -16.74 -4.74
N LEU A 27 17.15 -15.51 -4.35
CA LEU A 27 15.86 -15.13 -3.79
C LEU A 27 15.04 -14.39 -4.87
N PHE A 28 13.75 -14.70 -4.95
CA PHE A 28 12.82 -14.01 -5.84
C PHE A 28 11.44 -13.91 -5.20
N THR A 29 10.60 -13.04 -5.74
CA THR A 29 9.20 -12.93 -5.31
C THR A 29 8.26 -13.54 -6.33
N SER A 30 7.21 -14.22 -5.89
CA SER A 30 6.19 -14.82 -6.75
C SER A 30 4.84 -14.83 -6.07
N GLU A 31 3.77 -14.77 -6.88
CA GLU A 31 2.38 -14.91 -6.45
C GLU A 31 1.84 -16.35 -6.58
N ARG A 32 2.71 -17.34 -6.87
CA ARG A 32 2.31 -18.74 -7.11
C ARG A 32 1.55 -19.39 -5.96
N SER A 33 1.75 -18.91 -4.74
CA SER A 33 1.05 -19.37 -3.52
C SER A 33 -0.23 -18.58 -3.20
N GLY A 34 -0.68 -17.69 -4.09
CA GLY A 34 -1.88 -16.86 -3.92
C GLY A 34 -1.60 -15.42 -3.49
N TYR A 35 -0.56 -15.19 -2.73
CA TYR A 35 -0.05 -13.87 -2.35
C TYR A 35 1.42 -13.76 -2.76
N ARG A 36 1.93 -12.54 -2.97
CA ARG A 36 3.33 -12.33 -3.31
C ARG A 36 4.21 -12.62 -2.09
N HIS A 37 5.05 -13.63 -2.21
CA HIS A 37 5.98 -14.07 -1.18
C HIS A 37 7.38 -14.26 -1.71
N ILE A 38 8.37 -14.37 -0.80
CA ILE A 38 9.77 -14.67 -1.11
C ILE A 38 9.93 -16.16 -1.23
N PHE A 39 10.61 -16.57 -2.29
CA PHE A 39 11.05 -17.92 -2.56
C PHE A 39 12.57 -17.96 -2.65
N TYR A 40 13.14 -19.08 -2.20
CA TYR A 40 14.57 -19.38 -2.28
C TYR A 40 14.77 -20.53 -3.25
N ALA A 41 15.69 -20.39 -4.20
CA ALA A 41 15.95 -21.35 -5.26
C ALA A 41 17.45 -21.60 -5.45
N GLU A 42 17.78 -22.81 -5.89
CA GLU A 42 19.12 -23.19 -6.36
C GLU A 42 19.50 -22.48 -7.66
N SER A 43 20.77 -22.52 -8.02
CA SER A 43 21.31 -21.93 -9.24
C SER A 43 20.70 -22.49 -10.54
N ASP A 44 20.09 -23.68 -10.49
CA ASP A 44 19.38 -24.31 -11.62
C ASP A 44 17.87 -23.93 -11.66
N GLY A 45 17.38 -23.20 -10.66
CA GLY A 45 15.97 -22.80 -10.52
C GLY A 45 15.11 -23.74 -9.70
N SER A 46 15.67 -24.84 -9.17
CA SER A 46 14.96 -25.73 -8.26
C SER A 46 14.60 -24.98 -6.96
N ILE A 47 13.30 -24.96 -6.61
CA ILE A 47 12.83 -24.22 -5.43
C ILE A 47 13.20 -24.99 -4.17
N ILE A 48 14.02 -24.37 -3.32
CA ILE A 48 14.40 -24.90 -2.01
C ILE A 48 13.26 -24.72 -1.01
N SER A 49 12.72 -23.47 -0.91
CA SER A 49 11.68 -23.15 0.07
C SER A 49 10.86 -21.92 -0.31
N GLN A 50 9.65 -21.85 0.25
CA GLN A 50 8.89 -20.60 0.36
C GLN A 50 9.23 -19.97 1.72
N VAL A 51 9.98 -18.87 1.71
CA VAL A 51 10.51 -18.19 2.90
C VAL A 51 9.41 -17.49 3.71
N THR A 52 8.55 -16.76 3.02
CA THR A 52 7.44 -16.02 3.67
C THR A 52 6.09 -16.60 3.27
N LYS A 53 5.10 -16.59 4.21
CA LYS A 53 3.77 -17.19 4.03
C LYS A 53 2.70 -16.35 4.73
N GLY A 54 1.46 -16.44 4.27
CA GLY A 54 0.30 -15.79 4.89
C GLY A 54 -0.59 -15.05 3.92
N GLU A 55 -1.67 -14.44 4.43
CA GLU A 55 -2.62 -13.65 3.65
C GLU A 55 -2.20 -12.17 3.61
N TRP A 56 -0.97 -11.92 3.18
CA TRP A 56 -0.34 -10.62 3.04
C TRP A 56 0.71 -10.67 1.93
N GLU A 57 1.20 -9.53 1.49
CA GLU A 57 2.12 -9.45 0.34
C GLU A 57 3.46 -8.83 0.71
N VAL A 58 4.53 -9.46 0.24
CA VAL A 58 5.83 -8.81 0.09
C VAL A 58 5.70 -7.75 -0.99
N LYS A 59 6.03 -6.50 -0.68
CA LYS A 59 5.98 -5.39 -1.65
C LYS A 59 7.30 -5.25 -2.41
N ARG A 60 8.41 -5.45 -1.71
CA ARG A 60 9.75 -5.38 -2.31
C ARG A 60 10.72 -6.26 -1.52
N LEU A 61 11.49 -7.07 -2.22
CA LEU A 61 12.70 -7.70 -1.71
C LEU A 61 13.80 -6.62 -1.72
N VAL A 62 14.34 -6.28 -0.54
CA VAL A 62 15.23 -5.14 -0.38
C VAL A 62 16.69 -5.54 -0.55
N ASP A 63 17.14 -6.54 0.23
CA ASP A 63 18.52 -7.00 0.26
C ASP A 63 18.65 -8.30 1.04
N VAL A 64 19.84 -8.90 1.03
CA VAL A 64 20.20 -10.06 1.83
C VAL A 64 21.54 -9.82 2.53
N ASP A 65 21.66 -10.28 3.74
CA ASP A 65 22.90 -10.38 4.48
C ASP A 65 23.27 -11.86 4.58
N GLU A 66 24.21 -12.28 3.72
CA GLU A 66 24.64 -13.68 3.65
C GLU A 66 25.46 -14.11 4.90
N GLU A 67 26.17 -13.15 5.54
CA GLU A 67 26.97 -13.46 6.75
C GLU A 67 26.06 -13.73 7.95
N LEU A 68 25.00 -12.93 8.14
CA LEU A 68 24.02 -13.08 9.21
C LEU A 68 22.85 -14.00 8.83
N GLY A 69 22.75 -14.43 7.58
CA GLY A 69 21.63 -15.19 7.06
C GLY A 69 20.30 -14.44 7.20
N LYS A 70 20.26 -13.16 6.84
CA LYS A 70 19.04 -12.33 6.95
C LYS A 70 18.59 -11.82 5.60
N ILE A 71 17.30 -11.98 5.33
CA ILE A 71 16.62 -11.45 4.16
C ILE A 71 15.80 -10.24 4.60
N TYR A 72 15.96 -9.11 3.91
CA TYR A 72 15.28 -7.85 4.21
C TYR A 72 14.25 -7.52 3.13
N PHE A 73 13.04 -7.14 3.54
CA PHE A 73 11.94 -6.88 2.61
C PHE A 73 10.90 -5.93 3.18
N THR A 74 10.07 -5.34 2.32
CA THR A 74 8.88 -4.60 2.75
C THR A 74 7.62 -5.41 2.47
N ALA A 75 6.62 -5.26 3.34
CA ALA A 75 5.35 -5.97 3.24
C ALA A 75 4.20 -5.20 3.91
N ASN A 76 2.97 -5.62 3.60
CA ASN A 76 1.72 -5.11 4.18
C ASN A 76 1.11 -6.05 5.24
N ARG A 77 1.95 -6.77 5.97
CA ARG A 77 1.53 -7.84 6.88
C ARG A 77 0.58 -7.36 7.98
N GLU A 78 0.84 -6.19 8.55
CA GLU A 78 0.04 -5.66 9.67
C GLU A 78 -1.28 -5.05 9.18
N SER A 79 -1.25 -4.40 8.03
CA SER A 79 -2.43 -3.79 7.40
C SER A 79 -2.24 -3.66 5.89
N ILE A 80 -3.30 -3.91 5.13
CA ILE A 80 -3.28 -3.65 3.68
C ILE A 80 -3.12 -2.16 3.35
N LEU A 81 -3.36 -1.27 4.32
CA LEU A 81 -3.22 0.18 4.16
C LEU A 81 -1.78 0.66 4.44
N GLU A 82 -0.93 -0.19 5.00
CA GLU A 82 0.40 0.17 5.49
C GLU A 82 1.50 -0.61 4.77
N GLN A 83 2.72 -0.14 4.90
CA GLN A 83 3.92 -0.84 4.46
C GLN A 83 5.00 -0.74 5.52
N HIS A 84 5.52 -1.89 5.95
CA HIS A 84 6.58 -1.97 6.94
C HIS A 84 7.82 -2.69 6.41
N PHE A 85 8.94 -2.48 7.11
CA PHE A 85 10.23 -3.13 6.84
C PHE A 85 10.44 -4.30 7.78
N TYR A 86 10.87 -5.43 7.23
CA TYR A 86 11.04 -6.69 7.95
C TYR A 86 12.37 -7.34 7.64
N SER A 87 12.79 -8.25 8.55
CA SER A 87 13.80 -9.26 8.28
C SER A 87 13.28 -10.66 8.60
N VAL A 88 13.85 -11.66 7.94
CA VAL A 88 13.53 -13.08 8.15
C VAL A 88 14.75 -13.94 7.81
N ASN A 89 14.87 -15.13 8.40
CA ASN A 89 15.87 -16.12 7.99
C ASN A 89 15.42 -16.86 6.71
N PRO A 90 16.34 -17.47 5.93
CA PRO A 90 15.99 -18.23 4.72
C PRO A 90 15.02 -19.39 4.94
N ASP A 91 14.99 -19.97 6.15
CA ASP A 91 14.06 -21.02 6.55
C ASP A 91 12.67 -20.50 7.00
N GLY A 92 12.47 -19.17 6.99
CA GLY A 92 11.25 -18.50 7.44
C GLY A 92 11.17 -18.23 8.94
N SER A 93 12.15 -18.67 9.71
CA SER A 93 12.22 -18.36 11.15
C SER A 93 12.77 -16.95 11.40
N GLY A 94 12.75 -16.49 12.65
CA GLY A 94 13.35 -15.22 13.05
C GLY A 94 12.71 -13.99 12.36
N PHE A 95 11.41 -14.07 12.03
CA PHE A 95 10.65 -12.97 11.44
C PHE A 95 10.59 -11.78 12.41
N LEU A 96 11.06 -10.61 11.96
CA LEU A 96 11.13 -9.41 12.78
C LEU A 96 10.70 -8.19 11.99
N GLN A 97 9.81 -7.38 12.57
CA GLN A 97 9.47 -6.05 12.06
C GLN A 97 10.51 -5.02 12.55
N LEU A 98 11.09 -4.28 11.61
CA LEU A 98 12.16 -3.31 11.86
C LEU A 98 11.67 -1.85 11.92
N THR A 99 10.44 -1.59 11.47
CA THR A 99 9.79 -0.27 11.55
C THR A 99 8.55 -0.35 12.44
N THR A 100 8.32 0.71 13.20
CA THR A 100 7.21 0.80 14.17
C THR A 100 6.34 2.01 13.89
N GLY A 101 5.10 1.95 14.35
CA GLY A 101 4.08 2.99 14.11
C GLY A 101 3.38 2.81 12.77
N PRO A 102 2.12 3.30 12.66
CA PRO A 102 1.33 3.18 11.45
C PRO A 102 1.91 4.01 10.32
N GLY A 103 1.70 3.60 9.08
CA GLY A 103 2.08 4.37 7.92
C GLY A 103 2.87 3.59 6.86
N TRP A 104 3.56 4.33 6.03
CA TRP A 104 4.28 3.83 4.87
C TRP A 104 5.77 4.04 5.01
N HIS A 105 6.51 2.95 5.10
CA HIS A 105 7.95 2.92 5.24
C HIS A 105 8.62 2.47 3.94
N SER A 106 9.59 3.23 3.45
CA SER A 106 10.38 2.91 2.26
C SER A 106 11.86 2.89 2.60
N PRO A 107 12.36 1.74 3.08
CA PRO A 107 13.73 1.62 3.54
C PRO A 107 14.72 1.54 2.39
N GLN A 108 15.92 2.09 2.63
CA GLN A 108 17.12 1.88 1.85
C GLN A 108 18.23 1.45 2.79
N LEU A 109 18.68 0.21 2.66
CA LEU A 109 19.65 -0.39 3.54
C LEU A 109 21.07 0.11 3.22
N SER A 110 21.90 0.31 4.24
CA SER A 110 23.31 0.63 4.04
C SER A 110 24.10 -0.59 3.54
N PRO A 111 25.23 -0.42 2.83
CA PRO A 111 26.05 -1.55 2.40
C PRO A 111 26.52 -2.47 3.54
N THR A 112 26.76 -1.89 4.73
CA THR A 112 27.19 -2.63 5.92
C THR A 112 26.03 -3.32 6.67
N LYS A 113 24.78 -3.13 6.23
CA LYS A 113 23.55 -3.64 6.88
C LYS A 113 23.33 -3.13 8.33
N ALA A 114 24.20 -2.25 8.84
CA ALA A 114 24.09 -1.73 10.20
C ALA A 114 23.03 -0.64 10.36
N TYR A 115 22.69 0.06 9.26
CA TYR A 115 21.76 1.19 9.23
C TYR A 115 20.84 1.11 8.01
N PHE A 116 19.73 1.83 8.08
CA PHE A 116 18.90 2.13 6.91
C PHE A 116 18.37 3.55 6.94
N ILE A 117 18.15 4.10 5.75
CA ILE A 117 17.40 5.35 5.58
C ILE A 117 15.94 4.95 5.36
N ASP A 118 15.05 5.46 6.21
CA ASP A 118 13.60 5.24 6.10
C ASP A 118 12.92 6.50 5.57
N SER A 119 12.37 6.43 4.37
CA SER A 119 11.45 7.46 3.87
C SER A 119 10.04 7.11 4.37
N TYR A 120 9.67 7.76 5.46
CA TYR A 120 8.42 7.51 6.20
C TYR A 120 7.39 8.60 5.97
N SER A 121 6.12 8.21 5.90
CA SER A 121 4.98 9.11 6.02
C SER A 121 3.74 8.33 6.49
N SER A 122 2.72 9.06 6.97
CA SER A 122 1.37 8.52 7.16
C SER A 122 0.34 9.48 6.56
N SER A 123 -0.92 9.12 6.58
CA SER A 123 -2.02 10.01 6.19
C SER A 123 -2.07 11.31 7.01
N LYS A 124 -1.51 11.27 8.22
CA LYS A 124 -1.45 12.41 9.17
C LYS A 124 -0.05 13.00 9.35
N THR A 125 0.97 12.33 8.81
CA THR A 125 2.36 12.75 8.97
C THR A 125 2.99 12.97 7.60
N PRO A 126 3.40 14.21 7.27
CA PRO A 126 4.16 14.50 6.08
C PRO A 126 5.46 13.70 6.01
N ARG A 127 6.00 13.59 4.80
CA ARG A 127 7.20 12.78 4.56
C ARG A 127 8.39 13.24 5.41
N LYS A 128 9.00 12.27 6.08
CA LYS A 128 10.27 12.40 6.82
C LYS A 128 11.30 11.43 6.24
N ILE A 129 12.57 11.81 6.31
CA ILE A 129 13.69 10.94 6.00
C ILE A 129 14.46 10.72 7.30
N LEU A 130 14.49 9.48 7.75
CA LEU A 130 15.06 9.08 9.03
C LEU A 130 16.27 8.17 8.79
N LEU A 131 17.38 8.42 9.47
CA LEU A 131 18.46 7.45 9.62
C LEU A 131 18.14 6.57 10.83
N LYS A 132 18.10 5.26 10.64
CA LYS A 132 17.79 4.28 11.69
C LYS A 132 18.85 3.20 11.78
N THR A 133 19.06 2.65 12.96
CA THR A 133 19.82 1.41 13.14
C THR A 133 19.04 0.23 12.57
N ILE A 134 19.70 -0.89 12.31
CA ILE A 134 19.03 -2.10 11.83
C ILE A 134 18.02 -2.67 12.85
N GLN A 135 18.12 -2.29 14.12
CA GLN A 135 17.16 -2.62 15.17
C GLN A 135 15.92 -1.71 15.16
N GLY A 136 15.88 -0.71 14.26
CA GLY A 136 14.76 0.21 14.10
C GLY A 136 14.81 1.48 14.94
N GLU A 137 15.88 1.70 15.72
CA GLU A 137 16.07 2.91 16.52
C GLU A 137 16.40 4.11 15.63
N THR A 138 15.74 5.25 15.84
CA THR A 138 16.04 6.47 15.09
C THR A 138 17.32 7.12 15.62
N VAL A 139 18.35 7.16 14.77
CA VAL A 139 19.63 7.83 15.05
C VAL A 139 19.51 9.33 14.80
N ARG A 140 18.83 9.69 13.68
CA ARG A 140 18.75 11.09 13.25
C ARG A 140 17.56 11.29 12.30
N VAL A 141 16.87 12.44 12.45
CA VAL A 141 16.00 12.99 11.41
C VAL A 141 16.89 13.71 10.40
N MET A 142 16.95 13.22 9.17
CA MET A 142 17.77 13.80 8.10
C MET A 142 17.02 14.91 7.38
N GLN A 143 15.71 14.74 7.19
CA GLN A 143 14.83 15.71 6.55
C GLN A 143 13.39 15.54 7.05
N GLU A 144 12.71 16.63 7.27
CA GLU A 144 11.26 16.73 7.47
C GLU A 144 10.66 17.67 6.43
N THR A 145 9.40 17.42 6.08
CA THR A 145 8.63 18.37 5.27
C THR A 145 8.35 19.60 6.16
N ASP A 146 8.76 20.77 5.69
CA ASP A 146 8.40 22.03 6.34
C ASP A 146 6.90 22.28 6.16
N MET A 147 6.17 22.34 7.28
CA MET A 147 4.74 22.60 7.31
C MET A 147 4.40 24.06 7.64
N GLU A 148 5.38 24.91 7.96
CA GLU A 148 5.15 26.31 8.30
C GLU A 148 4.35 27.07 7.23
N PRO A 149 4.63 26.91 5.92
CA PRO A 149 3.85 27.56 4.86
C PRO A 149 2.38 27.13 4.78
N TYR A 150 2.02 26.05 5.48
CA TYR A 150 0.67 25.49 5.47
C TYR A 150 -0.09 25.72 6.78
N LEU A 151 0.52 26.35 7.80
CA LEU A 151 -0.13 26.59 9.09
C LEU A 151 -1.34 27.54 9.00
N GLU A 152 -1.40 28.36 7.97
CA GLU A 152 -2.55 29.24 7.71
C GLU A 152 -3.76 28.50 7.11
N TYR A 153 -3.59 27.23 6.68
CA TYR A 153 -4.64 26.41 6.11
C TYR A 153 -5.17 25.42 7.15
N GLU A 154 -6.48 25.31 7.23
CA GLU A 154 -7.15 24.34 8.12
C GLU A 154 -7.15 22.95 7.46
N PHE A 155 -6.15 22.12 7.80
CA PHE A 155 -6.05 20.77 7.29
C PHE A 155 -7.04 19.81 7.97
N THR A 156 -7.75 19.04 7.17
CA THR A 156 -8.52 17.88 7.63
C THR A 156 -7.82 16.60 7.23
N TYR A 157 -7.43 15.81 8.21
CA TYR A 157 -6.76 14.55 7.97
C TYR A 157 -7.76 13.47 7.53
N PRO A 158 -7.39 12.63 6.54
CA PRO A 158 -8.26 11.55 6.11
C PRO A 158 -8.44 10.50 7.20
N GLU A 159 -9.62 9.90 7.23
CA GLU A 159 -9.97 8.76 8.07
C GLU A 159 -10.19 7.52 7.20
N PHE A 160 -9.84 6.35 7.74
CA PHE A 160 -10.07 5.07 7.07
C PHE A 160 -11.38 4.47 7.53
N PHE A 161 -12.07 3.81 6.61
CA PHE A 161 -13.31 3.10 6.90
C PHE A 161 -13.41 1.81 6.10
N ASP A 162 -14.24 0.90 6.59
CA ASP A 162 -14.61 -0.31 5.91
C ASP A 162 -16.07 -0.24 5.50
N PHE A 163 -16.39 -0.74 4.32
CA PHE A 163 -17.77 -0.94 3.91
C PHE A 163 -17.92 -2.27 3.20
N THR A 164 -19.11 -2.86 3.34
CA THR A 164 -19.43 -4.13 2.67
C THR A 164 -20.37 -3.84 1.52
N THR A 165 -20.00 -4.32 0.34
CA THR A 165 -20.81 -4.22 -0.88
C THR A 165 -22.07 -5.09 -0.77
N SER A 166 -23.05 -4.86 -1.64
CA SER A 166 -24.32 -5.62 -1.64
C SER A 166 -24.13 -7.12 -1.88
N ASP A 167 -23.03 -7.53 -2.51
CA ASP A 167 -22.64 -8.92 -2.74
C ASP A 167 -21.66 -9.49 -1.67
N GLY A 168 -21.49 -8.76 -0.54
CA GLY A 168 -20.80 -9.26 0.65
C GLY A 168 -19.29 -9.07 0.70
N VAL A 169 -18.69 -8.31 -0.22
CA VAL A 169 -17.25 -8.03 -0.22
C VAL A 169 -16.94 -6.81 0.64
N THR A 170 -16.08 -6.96 1.65
CA THR A 170 -15.61 -5.80 2.44
C THR A 170 -14.44 -5.11 1.74
N LEU A 171 -14.59 -3.81 1.53
CA LEU A 171 -13.62 -2.94 0.88
C LEU A 171 -13.11 -1.87 1.86
N LYS A 172 -11.89 -1.39 1.64
CA LYS A 172 -11.26 -0.30 2.40
C LYS A 172 -11.48 1.02 1.69
N GLY A 173 -11.86 2.03 2.44
CA GLY A 173 -11.98 3.40 1.97
C GLY A 173 -11.21 4.38 2.83
N MET A 174 -11.02 5.56 2.29
CA MET A 174 -10.44 6.72 2.95
C MET A 174 -11.31 7.92 2.63
N ILE A 175 -11.72 8.68 3.66
CA ILE A 175 -12.60 9.84 3.57
C ILE A 175 -11.91 11.06 4.17
N THR A 176 -11.98 12.20 3.49
CA THR A 176 -11.60 13.51 4.02
C THR A 176 -12.85 14.36 4.10
N LEU A 177 -13.23 14.74 5.30
CA LEU A 177 -14.38 15.60 5.56
C LEU A 177 -14.01 17.09 5.41
N PRO A 178 -14.97 18.00 5.18
CA PRO A 178 -14.73 19.43 5.25
C PRO A 178 -14.08 19.87 6.58
N TRP A 179 -13.21 20.87 6.56
CA TRP A 179 -12.52 21.36 7.76
C TRP A 179 -13.48 21.85 8.86
N ASN A 180 -14.61 22.44 8.47
CA ASN A 180 -15.67 22.91 9.37
C ASN A 180 -16.89 21.98 9.29
N PHE A 181 -16.63 20.67 9.30
CA PHE A 181 -17.66 19.65 9.17
C PHE A 181 -18.75 19.81 10.24
N ASP A 182 -19.98 19.73 9.77
CA ASP A 182 -21.20 19.85 10.56
C ASP A 182 -22.14 18.74 10.09
N GLU A 183 -22.44 17.77 10.95
CA GLU A 183 -23.25 16.60 10.60
C GLU A 183 -24.72 16.92 10.24
N GLU A 184 -25.18 18.13 10.57
CA GLU A 184 -26.52 18.61 10.20
C GLU A 184 -26.57 19.17 8.76
N LYS A 185 -25.44 19.44 8.15
CA LYS A 185 -25.33 19.92 6.76
C LYS A 185 -25.16 18.79 5.78
N LYS A 186 -25.50 19.05 4.52
CA LYS A 186 -25.28 18.14 3.39
C LYS A 186 -24.14 18.61 2.51
N TYR A 187 -23.20 17.71 2.24
CA TYR A 187 -22.00 17.98 1.48
C TYR A 187 -21.94 17.16 0.19
N PRO A 188 -21.61 17.78 -0.95
CA PRO A 188 -21.33 17.04 -2.18
C PRO A 188 -20.11 16.15 -2.01
N ILE A 189 -20.09 15.06 -2.77
CA ILE A 189 -19.04 14.04 -2.70
C ILE A 189 -18.17 14.14 -3.96
N ILE A 190 -16.86 14.07 -3.78
CA ILE A 190 -15.90 13.87 -4.86
C ILE A 190 -15.22 12.50 -4.67
N ILE A 191 -15.43 11.62 -5.62
CA ILE A 191 -14.71 10.35 -5.70
C ILE A 191 -13.37 10.61 -6.37
N ASN A 192 -12.28 10.35 -5.65
CA ASN A 192 -10.95 10.32 -6.23
C ASN A 192 -10.64 8.86 -6.64
N GLY A 193 -10.82 8.58 -7.92
CA GLY A 193 -10.77 7.25 -8.49
C GLY A 193 -9.44 6.93 -9.14
N TYR A 194 -8.95 5.72 -8.91
CA TYR A 194 -7.94 5.00 -9.68
C TYR A 194 -7.96 3.55 -9.21
N GLY A 195 -8.45 2.66 -10.01
CA GLY A 195 -8.74 1.31 -9.56
C GLY A 195 -8.16 0.20 -10.44
N LEU A 196 -7.06 0.45 -11.16
CA LEU A 196 -6.42 -0.58 -11.99
C LEU A 196 -5.73 -1.64 -11.14
N ALA A 197 -5.52 -2.81 -11.75
CA ALA A 197 -4.92 -3.98 -11.13
C ALA A 197 -3.60 -3.64 -10.40
N GLY A 198 -3.51 -4.05 -9.14
CA GLY A 198 -2.34 -3.84 -8.30
C GLY A 198 -2.21 -2.45 -7.67
N SER A 199 -3.05 -1.47 -8.03
CA SER A 199 -3.03 -0.13 -7.42
C SER A 199 -3.67 -0.11 -6.02
N GLN A 200 -3.40 0.94 -5.24
CA GLN A 200 -4.08 1.24 -3.97
C GLN A 200 -4.26 2.74 -3.83
N MET A 201 -5.51 3.19 -3.61
CA MET A 201 -5.85 4.59 -3.40
C MET A 201 -6.00 4.93 -1.91
N ALA A 202 -6.71 4.09 -1.16
CA ALA A 202 -6.72 4.16 0.29
C ALA A 202 -5.44 3.48 0.82
N ALA A 203 -4.53 4.29 1.36
CA ALA A 203 -3.27 3.85 1.96
C ALA A 203 -2.83 4.86 3.02
N ASP A 204 -2.26 4.38 4.11
CA ASP A 204 -1.76 5.24 5.18
C ASP A 204 -0.40 5.83 4.80
N ARG A 205 -0.46 6.79 3.89
CA ARG A 205 0.70 7.56 3.41
C ARG A 205 0.31 8.98 3.08
N TRP A 206 1.25 9.89 3.13
CA TRP A 206 1.04 11.28 2.73
C TRP A 206 0.76 11.38 1.23
N GLY A 207 -0.34 12.03 0.85
CA GLY A 207 -0.85 12.05 -0.52
C GLY A 207 -0.13 12.99 -1.49
N GLY A 208 0.91 13.69 -1.04
CA GLY A 208 1.70 14.58 -1.88
C GLY A 208 0.85 15.71 -2.50
N ARG A 209 1.03 15.94 -3.80
CA ARG A 209 0.36 17.02 -4.53
C ARG A 209 -1.16 16.88 -4.58
N ASN A 210 -1.67 15.67 -4.71
CA ASN A 210 -3.11 15.39 -4.70
C ASN A 210 -3.73 15.68 -3.33
N TYR A 211 -2.95 15.49 -2.25
CA TYR A 211 -3.41 15.81 -0.91
C TYR A 211 -3.78 17.29 -0.76
N LEU A 212 -2.96 18.21 -1.30
CA LEU A 212 -3.25 19.64 -1.24
C LEU A 212 -4.52 20.00 -2.03
N TRP A 213 -4.75 19.34 -3.18
CA TRP A 213 -5.99 19.51 -3.92
C TRP A 213 -7.20 18.98 -3.14
N HIS A 214 -7.07 17.83 -2.48
CA HIS A 214 -8.13 17.30 -1.61
C HIS A 214 -8.43 18.26 -0.45
N GLN A 215 -7.41 18.85 0.17
CA GLN A 215 -7.58 19.86 1.22
C GLN A 215 -8.31 21.09 0.70
N TYR A 216 -7.94 21.60 -0.48
CA TYR A 216 -8.62 22.72 -1.11
C TYR A 216 -10.11 22.43 -1.34
N MET A 217 -10.45 21.25 -1.84
CA MET A 217 -11.84 20.86 -2.06
C MET A 217 -12.60 20.64 -0.75
N ALA A 218 -11.95 20.09 0.27
CA ALA A 218 -12.54 19.95 1.60
C ALA A 218 -12.83 21.31 2.26
N GLN A 219 -11.93 22.29 2.11
CA GLN A 219 -12.16 23.66 2.55
C GLN A 219 -13.31 24.34 1.81
N ASN A 220 -13.59 23.94 0.57
CA ASN A 220 -14.73 24.39 -0.20
C ASN A 220 -16.01 23.53 0.02
N GLY A 221 -16.05 22.78 1.11
CA GLY A 221 -17.25 22.07 1.56
C GLY A 221 -17.55 20.80 0.77
N HIS A 222 -16.54 20.07 0.30
CA HIS A 222 -16.71 18.78 -0.36
C HIS A 222 -16.16 17.63 0.50
N ILE A 223 -16.86 16.51 0.49
CA ILE A 223 -16.34 15.25 1.02
C ILE A 223 -15.50 14.60 -0.07
N ILE A 224 -14.25 14.22 0.24
CA ILE A 224 -13.38 13.51 -0.70
C ILE A 224 -13.28 12.05 -0.28
N VAL A 225 -13.51 11.14 -1.21
CA VAL A 225 -13.50 9.70 -0.96
C VAL A 225 -12.60 8.98 -1.94
N SER A 226 -11.76 8.09 -1.43
CA SER A 226 -11.00 7.13 -2.22
C SER A 226 -11.28 5.73 -1.69
N ILE A 227 -11.39 4.74 -2.56
CA ILE A 227 -11.56 3.34 -2.15
C ILE A 227 -10.55 2.43 -2.84
N ASN A 228 -10.25 1.31 -2.19
CA ASN A 228 -9.57 0.18 -2.80
C ASN A 228 -10.64 -0.80 -3.31
N ASN A 229 -11.07 -0.58 -4.55
CA ASN A 229 -12.05 -1.44 -5.23
C ASN A 229 -11.48 -2.84 -5.50
N ARG A 230 -12.34 -3.78 -5.86
CA ARG A 230 -11.89 -5.06 -6.41
C ARG A 230 -10.92 -4.83 -7.55
N GLN A 231 -9.95 -5.73 -7.73
CA GLN A 231 -8.78 -5.67 -8.62
C GLN A 231 -7.60 -4.81 -8.12
N THR A 232 -7.73 -4.09 -7.01
CA THR A 232 -6.58 -3.39 -6.41
C THR A 232 -5.61 -4.37 -5.74
N GLY A 233 -4.40 -3.90 -5.43
CA GLY A 233 -3.34 -4.71 -4.81
C GLY A 233 -3.48 -4.85 -3.29
N GLY A 234 -2.63 -5.70 -2.71
CA GLY A 234 -2.52 -5.88 -1.26
C GLY A 234 -3.39 -7.00 -0.70
N ARG A 235 -4.22 -7.64 -1.52
CA ARG A 235 -5.19 -8.67 -1.12
C ARG A 235 -5.02 -10.01 -1.87
N GLY A 236 -3.84 -10.22 -2.43
CA GLY A 236 -3.49 -11.44 -3.15
C GLY A 236 -3.92 -11.46 -4.61
N LYS A 237 -3.37 -12.44 -5.33
CA LYS A 237 -3.52 -12.60 -6.77
C LYS A 237 -4.98 -12.76 -7.20
N ALA A 238 -5.77 -13.56 -6.48
CA ALA A 238 -7.17 -13.82 -6.82
C ALA A 238 -8.00 -12.53 -6.82
N PHE A 239 -7.78 -11.66 -5.82
CA PHE A 239 -8.48 -10.38 -5.73
C PHE A 239 -8.03 -9.39 -6.83
N LYS A 240 -6.72 -9.32 -7.08
CA LYS A 240 -6.15 -8.48 -8.15
C LYS A 240 -6.66 -8.92 -9.53
N ASN A 241 -6.70 -10.21 -9.78
CA ASN A 241 -7.07 -10.78 -11.08
C ASN A 241 -8.57 -10.71 -11.41
N LEU A 242 -9.44 -10.25 -10.49
CA LEU A 242 -10.85 -9.97 -10.78
C LEU A 242 -11.04 -8.95 -11.92
N GLY A 243 -10.06 -8.10 -12.17
CA GLY A 243 -10.07 -7.15 -13.29
C GLY A 243 -9.63 -7.69 -14.63
N TYR A 244 -9.21 -8.97 -14.72
CA TYR A 244 -8.73 -9.52 -15.97
C TYR A 244 -9.86 -9.61 -17.03
N GLY A 245 -9.59 -9.03 -18.20
CA GLY A 245 -10.53 -8.98 -19.30
C GLY A 245 -11.61 -7.89 -19.21
N ASP A 246 -11.83 -7.28 -18.02
CA ASP A 246 -12.77 -6.17 -17.84
C ASP A 246 -12.33 -5.25 -16.68
N LEU A 247 -11.45 -4.32 -16.99
CA LEU A 247 -10.89 -3.37 -16.01
C LEU A 247 -11.93 -2.37 -15.48
N GLY A 248 -12.99 -2.11 -16.21
CA GLY A 248 -14.01 -1.12 -15.85
C GLY A 248 -15.04 -1.64 -14.86
N LYS A 249 -15.37 -2.93 -14.92
CA LYS A 249 -16.47 -3.53 -14.16
C LYS A 249 -16.44 -3.24 -12.67
N TRP A 250 -15.37 -3.64 -12.03
CA TRP A 250 -15.25 -3.52 -10.57
C TRP A 250 -14.91 -2.10 -10.13
N LEU A 251 -14.16 -1.36 -10.96
CA LEU A 251 -13.92 0.06 -10.73
C LEU A 251 -15.26 0.81 -10.59
N ILE A 252 -16.15 0.65 -11.55
CA ILE A 252 -17.44 1.36 -11.56
C ILE A 252 -18.37 0.83 -10.46
N ASN A 253 -18.56 -0.48 -10.37
CA ASN A 253 -19.52 -1.07 -9.45
C ASN A 253 -19.17 -0.77 -7.99
N ASP A 254 -17.91 -0.92 -7.59
CA ASP A 254 -17.51 -0.71 -6.22
C ASP A 254 -17.54 0.77 -5.80
N HIS A 255 -17.32 1.70 -6.75
CA HIS A 255 -17.52 3.12 -6.47
C HIS A 255 -19.00 3.49 -6.32
N ILE A 256 -19.91 2.85 -7.09
CA ILE A 256 -21.36 3.01 -6.88
C ILE A 256 -21.75 2.45 -5.50
N GLU A 257 -21.23 1.29 -5.11
CA GLU A 257 -21.46 0.73 -3.76
C GLU A 257 -20.95 1.65 -2.64
N ALA A 258 -19.79 2.29 -2.84
CA ALA A 258 -19.27 3.27 -1.89
C ALA A 258 -20.20 4.49 -1.75
N VAL A 259 -20.73 5.02 -2.86
CA VAL A 259 -21.72 6.11 -2.84
C VAL A 259 -23.00 5.68 -2.11
N ASN A 260 -23.49 4.47 -2.37
CA ASN A 260 -24.67 3.91 -1.67
C ASN A 260 -24.42 3.76 -0.17
N TYR A 261 -23.22 3.31 0.20
CA TYR A 261 -22.81 3.23 1.62
C TYR A 261 -22.80 4.61 2.28
N LEU A 262 -22.19 5.60 1.63
CA LEU A 262 -22.14 6.99 2.13
C LEU A 262 -23.53 7.61 2.26
N GLY A 263 -24.47 7.23 1.40
CA GLY A 263 -25.87 7.68 1.45
C GLY A 263 -26.63 7.28 2.73
N LYS A 264 -26.06 6.40 3.57
CA LYS A 264 -26.59 6.07 4.90
C LYS A 264 -26.34 7.18 5.93
N PHE A 265 -25.43 8.09 5.63
CA PHE A 265 -25.08 9.20 6.50
C PHE A 265 -25.83 10.47 6.06
N PRO A 266 -26.55 11.16 6.97
CA PRO A 266 -27.40 12.32 6.61
C PRO A 266 -26.62 13.48 6.00
N TYR A 267 -25.34 13.60 6.31
CA TYR A 267 -24.46 14.64 5.81
C TYR A 267 -23.96 14.42 4.36
N ALA A 268 -24.09 13.21 3.82
CA ALA A 268 -23.61 12.87 2.47
C ALA A 268 -24.70 13.15 1.43
N ASP A 269 -24.46 14.09 0.50
CA ASP A 269 -25.38 14.39 -0.58
C ASP A 269 -25.08 13.54 -1.81
N THR A 270 -25.70 12.39 -1.88
CA THR A 270 -25.55 11.45 -3.01
C THR A 270 -26.24 11.93 -4.30
N SER A 271 -26.97 13.04 -4.27
CA SER A 271 -27.50 13.69 -5.50
C SER A 271 -26.45 14.58 -6.18
N ARG A 272 -25.36 14.91 -5.48
CA ARG A 272 -24.24 15.74 -5.96
C ARG A 272 -22.93 14.97 -5.82
N VAL A 273 -22.68 14.06 -6.74
CA VAL A 273 -21.45 13.25 -6.77
C VAL A 273 -20.65 13.59 -8.01
N GLY A 274 -19.42 14.01 -7.82
CA GLY A 274 -18.42 14.19 -8.86
C GLY A 274 -17.37 13.07 -8.81
N VAL A 275 -16.75 12.79 -9.94
CA VAL A 275 -15.61 11.86 -10.03
C VAL A 275 -14.44 12.60 -10.65
N TRP A 276 -13.27 12.43 -10.07
CA TRP A 276 -12.05 12.85 -10.71
C TRP A 276 -10.97 11.77 -10.57
N GLY A 277 -10.13 11.66 -11.56
CA GLY A 277 -9.04 10.73 -11.60
C GLY A 277 -8.12 11.00 -12.77
N TRP A 278 -7.06 10.23 -12.88
CA TRP A 278 -6.10 10.32 -13.96
C TRP A 278 -5.78 8.92 -14.48
N SER A 279 -5.48 8.77 -15.79
CA SER A 279 -5.14 7.49 -16.43
C SER A 279 -6.26 6.44 -16.23
N GLY A 280 -6.09 5.45 -15.38
CA GLY A 280 -7.10 4.44 -15.05
C GLY A 280 -8.13 4.90 -14.00
N GLY A 281 -8.23 6.18 -13.76
CA GLY A 281 -9.20 6.78 -12.83
C GLY A 281 -10.27 7.57 -13.53
#